data_ea1d256e8e89649e4f758288377d3229
#
_entry.id   ea1d256e8e89649e4f758288377d3229
#
_cell.length_a   1.000
_cell.length_b   1.000
_cell.length_c   1.000
_cell.angle_alpha   90.00
_cell.angle_beta   90.00
_cell.angle_gamma   90.00
#
_symmetry.space_group_name_H-M   'P 1'
#
loop_
_entity.id
_entity.type
_entity.pdbx_description
1 polymer ?
#
loop_
_entity_poly.entity_id
_entity_poly.type
_entity_poly.pdbx_seq_one_letter_code
_entity_poly.pdbx_strand_id
1 'polypeptide(L)'
;AECWLNYVEVIAKRNLVYSGNSLNFRDQSKVQNNAVIKYKIANANNGCILWDITDPFAIKSQQYSFQNGLLSFQQKADTLKEYFLFTGSNFANPNFVKQISNQDIHSYSPIDYVIVSAPEFISAAQKLANFHRDKNALSVLVVTPEQVYNEFSSGTKDVTAIRNMMRYFYANASSNSELPKYLLLFGDASYDYKSRPQLGGDFVPTFESYEFLSLANSYASDDYYSFLDLNEGNAFTNDLADIGVGRIPVSTLAEADGVVNKIIAYSGYGEQKTSEYPTITPTINSSYGDWR
;
A
#
# COMPACT_ATOMS: atom_id res chain seq x y z
N ALA A 1 -26.27 7.61 -15.98
CA ALA A 1 -25.09 7.17 -15.22
C ALA A 1 -23.86 7.59 -16.02
N GLU A 2 -22.97 8.33 -15.44
CA GLU A 2 -21.65 8.64 -16.02
C GLU A 2 -20.70 7.52 -15.65
N CYS A 3 -19.99 6.97 -16.65
CA CYS A 3 -18.99 5.94 -16.46
C CYS A 3 -17.63 6.47 -16.90
N TRP A 4 -16.59 6.17 -16.14
CA TRP A 4 -15.23 6.54 -16.47
C TRP A 4 -14.46 5.29 -16.90
N LEU A 5 -13.96 5.31 -18.14
CA LEU A 5 -13.11 4.22 -18.65
C LEU A 5 -11.69 4.40 -18.09
N ASN A 6 -11.22 3.44 -17.29
CA ASN A 6 -9.88 3.48 -16.72
C ASN A 6 -8.81 2.99 -17.72
N TYR A 7 -9.02 1.80 -18.29
CA TYR A 7 -8.14 1.24 -19.31
C TYR A 7 -8.87 0.20 -20.16
N VAL A 8 -8.31 -0.09 -21.32
CA VAL A 8 -8.72 -1.21 -22.18
C VAL A 8 -7.49 -2.09 -22.45
N GLU A 9 -7.60 -3.37 -22.16
CA GLU A 9 -6.58 -4.36 -22.50
C GLU A 9 -7.04 -5.21 -23.67
N VAL A 10 -6.17 -5.38 -24.68
CA VAL A 10 -6.44 -6.21 -25.84
C VAL A 10 -5.35 -7.29 -25.94
N ILE A 11 -5.76 -8.54 -25.78
CA ILE A 11 -4.88 -9.71 -25.96
C ILE A 11 -5.13 -10.28 -27.35
N ALA A 12 -4.13 -10.18 -28.24
CA ALA A 12 -4.25 -10.62 -29.61
C ALA A 12 -3.01 -11.39 -30.08
N LYS A 13 -3.21 -12.38 -30.94
CA LYS A 13 -2.11 -13.04 -31.66
C LYS A 13 -1.68 -12.17 -32.84
N ARG A 14 -0.38 -11.90 -32.94
CA ARG A 14 0.22 -11.17 -34.06
C ARG A 14 1.51 -11.82 -34.52
N ASN A 15 1.93 -11.53 -35.74
CA ASN A 15 3.27 -11.85 -36.18
C ASN A 15 4.30 -11.01 -35.39
N LEU A 16 5.44 -11.61 -35.04
CA LEU A 16 6.52 -10.90 -34.37
C LEU A 16 7.30 -10.11 -35.41
N VAL A 17 6.96 -8.86 -35.56
CA VAL A 17 7.62 -7.89 -36.43
C VAL A 17 8.05 -6.70 -35.58
N TYR A 18 9.33 -6.40 -35.59
CA TYR A 18 9.89 -5.25 -34.90
C TYR A 18 9.63 -3.97 -35.69
N SER A 19 9.05 -2.98 -35.05
CA SER A 19 8.67 -1.70 -35.69
C SER A 19 9.63 -0.54 -35.40
N GLY A 20 10.74 -0.80 -34.69
CA GLY A 20 11.76 0.21 -34.41
C GLY A 20 11.69 0.84 -33.00
N ASN A 21 10.59 0.67 -32.26
CA ASN A 21 10.47 1.18 -30.87
C ASN A 21 10.77 0.08 -29.86
N SER A 22 9.73 -0.66 -29.51
CA SER A 22 9.83 -1.82 -28.62
C SER A 22 8.82 -2.88 -29.04
N LEU A 23 9.04 -4.12 -28.62
CA LEU A 23 8.15 -5.23 -28.87
C LEU A 23 8.08 -6.07 -27.61
N ASN A 24 6.93 -6.02 -26.93
CA ASN A 24 6.61 -6.94 -25.84
C ASN A 24 5.82 -8.12 -26.40
N PHE A 25 6.18 -9.35 -26.02
CA PHE A 25 5.50 -10.55 -26.50
C PHE A 25 5.63 -11.73 -25.55
N ARG A 26 4.59 -12.59 -25.60
CA ARG A 26 4.51 -13.88 -24.91
C ARG A 26 3.63 -14.81 -25.73
N ASP A 27 3.74 -16.12 -25.56
CA ASP A 27 2.85 -17.09 -26.23
C ASP A 27 2.39 -18.18 -25.26
N GLN A 28 1.25 -17.96 -24.64
CA GLN A 28 0.63 -18.91 -23.74
C GLN A 28 0.16 -20.19 -24.46
N SER A 29 -0.16 -20.10 -25.75
CA SER A 29 -0.69 -21.25 -26.51
C SER A 29 0.34 -22.35 -26.77
N LYS A 30 1.61 -22.09 -26.47
CA LYS A 30 2.74 -23.00 -26.68
C LYS A 30 3.34 -23.53 -25.39
N VAL A 31 2.80 -23.14 -24.23
CA VAL A 31 3.28 -23.63 -22.94
C VAL A 31 2.91 -25.12 -22.81
N GLN A 32 3.93 -25.95 -22.72
CA GLN A 32 3.81 -27.41 -22.57
C GLN A 32 5.08 -27.99 -21.96
N ASN A 33 4.95 -28.97 -21.06
CA ASN A 33 6.09 -29.66 -20.44
C ASN A 33 7.06 -30.20 -21.48
N ASN A 34 8.35 -29.97 -21.28
CA ASN A 34 9.46 -30.38 -22.14
C ASN A 34 9.41 -29.82 -23.58
N ALA A 35 8.57 -28.83 -23.85
CA ALA A 35 8.55 -28.17 -25.15
C ALA A 35 9.70 -27.16 -25.29
N VAL A 36 10.18 -26.98 -26.53
CA VAL A 36 11.11 -25.92 -26.89
C VAL A 36 10.47 -25.07 -28.01
N ILE A 37 10.35 -23.79 -27.74
CA ILE A 37 9.84 -22.83 -28.73
C ILE A 37 11.00 -22.14 -29.41
N LYS A 38 10.90 -21.99 -30.75
CA LYS A 38 11.76 -21.11 -31.53
C LYS A 38 10.98 -19.86 -31.91
N TYR A 39 11.38 -18.74 -31.34
CA TYR A 39 10.89 -17.43 -31.76
C TYR A 39 11.65 -16.90 -32.95
N LYS A 40 10.94 -16.22 -33.86
CA LYS A 40 11.51 -15.54 -35.04
C LYS A 40 10.90 -14.16 -35.13
N ILE A 41 11.72 -13.13 -35.07
CA ILE A 41 11.28 -11.72 -35.07
C ILE A 41 11.82 -11.07 -36.31
N ALA A 42 10.93 -10.66 -37.20
CA ALA A 42 11.29 -10.01 -38.45
C ALA A 42 11.58 -8.50 -38.25
N ASN A 43 12.28 -7.89 -39.19
CA ASN A 43 12.68 -6.47 -39.21
C ASN A 43 13.50 -6.04 -37.97
N ALA A 44 14.13 -6.97 -37.29
CA ALA A 44 15.08 -6.65 -36.22
C ALA A 44 16.39 -6.11 -36.83
N ASN A 45 17.20 -5.47 -36.01
CA ASN A 45 18.57 -5.04 -36.39
C ASN A 45 19.58 -5.58 -35.37
N ASN A 46 20.84 -5.48 -35.72
CA ASN A 46 21.93 -6.02 -34.89
C ASN A 46 22.15 -5.25 -33.57
N GLY A 47 21.54 -4.08 -33.41
CA GLY A 47 21.56 -3.28 -32.14
C GLY A 47 20.42 -3.58 -31.22
N CYS A 48 19.56 -4.57 -31.51
CA CYS A 48 18.46 -4.95 -30.61
C CYS A 48 18.98 -5.61 -29.35
N ILE A 49 18.35 -5.26 -28.24
CA ILE A 49 18.51 -5.89 -26.93
C ILE A 49 17.25 -6.69 -26.64
N LEU A 50 17.42 -7.95 -26.25
CA LEU A 50 16.31 -8.84 -25.90
C LEU A 50 16.42 -9.22 -24.43
N TRP A 51 15.37 -8.92 -23.68
CA TRP A 51 15.25 -9.27 -22.29
C TRP A 51 14.16 -10.32 -22.06
N ASP A 52 14.45 -11.30 -21.20
CA ASP A 52 13.45 -12.13 -20.52
C ASP A 52 12.98 -11.35 -19.28
N ILE A 53 11.74 -10.88 -19.32
CA ILE A 53 11.09 -10.08 -18.26
C ILE A 53 10.05 -10.90 -17.50
N THR A 54 10.12 -12.23 -17.59
CA THR A 54 9.21 -13.17 -16.93
C THR A 54 9.15 -12.92 -15.42
N ASP A 55 10.29 -12.64 -14.81
CA ASP A 55 10.40 -12.19 -13.43
C ASP A 55 10.81 -10.71 -13.44
N PRO A 56 9.91 -9.80 -13.07
CA PRO A 56 10.19 -8.36 -13.09
C PRO A 56 11.28 -7.94 -12.09
N PHE A 57 11.57 -8.76 -11.09
CA PHE A 57 12.63 -8.52 -10.11
C PHE A 57 13.98 -9.16 -10.50
N ALA A 58 13.99 -10.03 -11.50
CA ALA A 58 15.17 -10.73 -11.97
C ALA A 58 15.24 -10.78 -13.51
N ILE A 59 15.23 -9.60 -14.14
CA ILE A 59 15.33 -9.45 -15.60
C ILE A 59 16.64 -10.03 -16.11
N LYS A 60 16.57 -10.82 -17.20
CA LYS A 60 17.73 -11.50 -17.80
C LYS A 60 17.92 -11.12 -19.26
N SER A 61 19.18 -10.99 -19.69
CA SER A 61 19.51 -10.85 -21.10
C SER A 61 19.29 -12.18 -21.79
N GLN A 62 18.46 -12.19 -22.85
CA GLN A 62 18.21 -13.36 -23.67
C GLN A 62 19.14 -13.34 -24.93
N GLN A 63 19.99 -14.34 -25.03
CA GLN A 63 20.85 -14.50 -26.20
C GLN A 63 20.04 -14.89 -27.44
N TYR A 64 20.42 -14.37 -28.58
CA TYR A 64 19.78 -14.64 -29.88
C TYR A 64 20.80 -14.72 -31.00
N SER A 65 20.39 -15.31 -32.13
CA SER A 65 21.10 -15.23 -33.39
C SER A 65 20.40 -14.22 -34.30
N PHE A 66 21.21 -13.42 -35.05
CA PHE A 66 20.70 -12.43 -35.98
C PHE A 66 21.26 -12.70 -37.38
N GLN A 67 20.38 -12.76 -38.35
CA GLN A 67 20.77 -12.99 -39.77
C GLN A 67 19.73 -12.38 -40.70
N ASN A 68 20.16 -11.56 -41.65
CA ASN A 68 19.31 -10.99 -42.71
C ASN A 68 18.02 -10.32 -42.21
N GLY A 69 18.10 -9.50 -41.14
CA GLY A 69 16.94 -8.82 -40.54
C GLY A 69 16.03 -9.73 -39.71
N LEU A 70 16.41 -10.99 -39.53
CA LEU A 70 15.69 -11.95 -38.70
C LEU A 70 16.45 -12.22 -37.40
N LEU A 71 15.86 -11.91 -36.26
CA LEU A 71 16.33 -12.31 -34.96
C LEU A 71 15.65 -13.62 -34.57
N SER A 72 16.42 -14.60 -34.10
CA SER A 72 15.85 -15.88 -33.65
C SER A 72 16.54 -16.41 -32.42
N PHE A 73 15.73 -17.02 -31.51
CA PHE A 73 16.22 -17.71 -30.32
C PHE A 73 15.32 -18.89 -29.98
N GLN A 74 15.84 -19.79 -29.15
CA GLN A 74 15.10 -20.94 -28.66
C GLN A 74 15.03 -20.89 -27.14
N GLN A 75 13.90 -21.31 -26.58
CA GLN A 75 13.68 -21.33 -25.14
C GLN A 75 12.78 -22.50 -24.74
N LYS A 76 13.03 -23.07 -23.58
CA LYS A 76 12.10 -24.01 -22.94
C LYS A 76 10.77 -23.33 -22.68
N ALA A 77 9.68 -24.04 -22.90
CA ALA A 77 8.31 -23.54 -22.77
C ALA A 77 7.51 -24.29 -21.67
N ASP A 78 8.19 -24.75 -20.66
CA ASP A 78 7.55 -25.41 -19.49
C ASP A 78 6.64 -24.45 -18.71
N THR A 79 6.96 -23.16 -18.75
CA THR A 79 6.21 -22.06 -18.15
C THR A 79 6.06 -20.92 -19.14
N LEU A 80 5.04 -20.06 -18.92
CA LEU A 80 4.89 -18.84 -19.70
C LEU A 80 6.09 -17.95 -19.51
N LYS A 81 6.68 -17.52 -20.63
CA LYS A 81 7.80 -16.58 -20.67
C LYS A 81 7.36 -15.29 -21.35
N GLU A 82 7.84 -14.17 -20.81
CA GLU A 82 7.61 -12.83 -21.37
C GLU A 82 8.93 -12.20 -21.80
N TYR A 83 8.91 -11.58 -22.97
CA TYR A 83 10.09 -10.98 -23.57
C TYR A 83 9.85 -9.55 -23.98
N PHE A 84 10.91 -8.75 -23.85
CA PHE A 84 10.94 -7.36 -24.28
C PHE A 84 12.13 -7.13 -25.21
N LEU A 85 11.83 -6.77 -26.45
CA LEU A 85 12.82 -6.43 -27.47
C LEU A 85 12.81 -4.92 -27.71
N PHE A 86 13.98 -4.30 -27.71
CA PHE A 86 14.14 -2.87 -27.96
C PHE A 86 15.51 -2.54 -28.51
N THR A 87 15.74 -1.30 -28.99
CA THR A 87 17.05 -0.79 -29.34
C THR A 87 17.58 0.12 -28.24
N GLY A 88 18.84 -0.02 -27.87
CA GLY A 88 19.47 0.60 -26.72
C GLY A 88 19.66 2.12 -26.77
N SER A 89 19.04 2.84 -27.72
CA SER A 89 19.28 4.28 -27.90
C SER A 89 18.26 5.21 -27.23
N ASN A 90 17.13 4.67 -26.74
CA ASN A 90 16.02 5.49 -26.20
C ASN A 90 15.61 5.04 -24.80
N PHE A 91 16.52 5.14 -23.84
CA PHE A 91 16.15 4.98 -22.43
C PHE A 91 15.48 6.25 -21.93
N ALA A 92 14.36 6.09 -21.24
CA ALA A 92 13.77 7.18 -20.49
C ALA A 92 14.74 7.60 -19.37
N ASN A 93 15.02 8.89 -19.27
CA ASN A 93 15.80 9.42 -18.16
C ASN A 93 14.84 9.75 -17.02
N PRO A 94 15.11 9.29 -15.80
CA PRO A 94 14.30 9.68 -14.64
C PRO A 94 14.47 11.18 -14.39
N ASN A 95 13.37 11.85 -14.10
CA ASN A 95 13.43 13.23 -13.65
C ASN A 95 13.74 13.27 -12.13
N PHE A 96 14.68 14.13 -11.74
CA PHE A 96 14.88 14.40 -10.33
C PHE A 96 13.65 15.08 -9.74
N VAL A 97 13.06 14.52 -8.69
CA VAL A 97 11.88 15.06 -8.02
C VAL A 97 12.28 15.85 -6.80
N LYS A 98 12.95 15.22 -5.84
CA LYS A 98 13.43 15.85 -4.61
C LYS A 98 14.48 14.99 -3.90
N GLN A 99 15.18 15.60 -2.96
CA GLN A 99 16.02 14.88 -2.01
C GLN A 99 15.13 14.42 -0.83
N ILE A 100 15.34 13.19 -0.40
CA ILE A 100 14.68 12.61 0.78
C ILE A 100 15.72 12.56 1.90
N SER A 101 15.32 12.98 3.11
CA SER A 101 16.16 12.82 4.29
C SER A 101 16.36 11.34 4.61
N ASN A 102 17.53 10.99 5.11
CA ASN A 102 17.78 9.63 5.57
C ASN A 102 16.77 9.26 6.67
N GLN A 103 16.20 8.08 6.56
CA GLN A 103 15.28 7.50 7.51
C GLN A 103 15.54 6.00 7.63
N ASP A 104 15.09 5.38 8.72
CA ASP A 104 15.24 3.95 8.96
C ASP A 104 14.12 3.50 9.91
N ILE A 105 12.94 3.30 9.36
CA ILE A 105 11.78 2.81 10.14
C ILE A 105 12.02 1.36 10.57
N HIS A 106 12.77 0.59 9.79
CA HIS A 106 13.09 -0.80 10.10
C HIS A 106 13.91 -0.97 11.37
N SER A 107 14.60 0.08 11.83
CA SER A 107 15.38 0.04 13.08
C SER A 107 14.54 0.14 14.36
N TYR A 108 13.26 0.53 14.26
CA TYR A 108 12.36 0.65 15.40
C TYR A 108 11.74 -0.70 15.72
N SER A 109 12.22 -1.37 16.77
CA SER A 109 11.63 -2.61 17.30
C SER A 109 12.16 -2.83 18.72
N PRO A 110 11.32 -3.21 19.69
CA PRO A 110 9.85 -3.37 19.60
C PRO A 110 9.08 -2.05 19.66
N ILE A 111 7.89 -2.00 19.05
CA ILE A 111 6.99 -0.85 19.04
C ILE A 111 5.58 -1.30 19.44
N ASP A 112 5.02 -0.68 20.47
CA ASP A 112 3.65 -0.97 20.92
C ASP A 112 2.59 -0.23 20.10
N TYR A 113 2.89 1.02 19.69
CA TYR A 113 1.89 1.91 19.10
C TYR A 113 2.51 2.70 17.95
N VAL A 114 1.91 2.61 16.78
CA VAL A 114 2.31 3.39 15.61
C VAL A 114 1.23 4.42 15.29
N ILE A 115 1.64 5.67 15.08
CA ILE A 115 0.77 6.76 14.61
C ILE A 115 1.24 7.15 13.22
N VAL A 116 0.43 6.87 12.19
CA VAL A 116 0.65 7.36 10.83
C VAL A 116 -0.12 8.66 10.68
N SER A 117 0.57 9.78 10.65
CA SER A 117 -0.01 11.12 10.66
C SER A 117 0.29 11.88 9.38
N ALA A 118 -0.71 12.57 8.84
CA ALA A 118 -0.45 13.58 7.82
C ALA A 118 0.61 14.60 8.31
N PRO A 119 1.48 15.11 7.44
CA PRO A 119 2.52 16.06 7.83
C PRO A 119 1.98 17.28 8.56
N GLU A 120 0.80 17.76 8.18
CA GLU A 120 0.12 18.91 8.75
C GLU A 120 -0.28 18.73 10.23
N PHE A 121 -0.45 17.46 10.67
CA PHE A 121 -0.94 17.11 12.01
C PHE A 121 0.15 16.51 12.91
N ILE A 122 1.39 16.47 12.46
CA ILE A 122 2.52 15.84 13.19
C ILE A 122 2.67 16.43 14.61
N SER A 123 2.47 17.72 14.80
CA SER A 123 2.58 18.35 16.13
C SER A 123 1.53 17.80 17.11
N ALA A 124 0.29 17.65 16.67
CA ALA A 124 -0.79 17.07 17.46
C ALA A 124 -0.57 15.55 17.69
N ALA A 125 -0.14 14.82 16.66
CA ALA A 125 0.23 13.41 16.76
C ALA A 125 1.36 13.18 17.76
N GLN A 126 2.40 14.02 17.77
CA GLN A 126 3.51 13.94 18.69
C GLN A 126 3.08 14.23 20.14
N LYS A 127 2.15 15.17 20.33
CA LYS A 127 1.55 15.46 21.64
C LYS A 127 0.82 14.23 22.19
N LEU A 128 0.02 13.56 21.36
CA LEU A 128 -0.67 12.32 21.72
C LEU A 128 0.34 11.19 22.02
N ALA A 129 1.38 11.04 21.18
CA ALA A 129 2.43 10.05 21.39
C ALA A 129 3.15 10.26 22.73
N ASN A 130 3.51 11.49 23.09
CA ASN A 130 4.15 11.82 24.37
C ASN A 130 3.23 11.46 25.54
N PHE A 131 1.94 11.78 25.42
CA PHE A 131 0.95 11.40 26.45
C PHE A 131 0.94 9.87 26.67
N HIS A 132 0.93 9.08 25.61
CA HIS A 132 0.91 7.61 25.74
C HIS A 132 2.24 7.05 26.26
N ARG A 133 3.39 7.65 25.92
CA ARG A 133 4.68 7.30 26.51
C ARG A 133 4.72 7.55 28.01
N ASP A 134 4.25 8.73 28.43
CA ASP A 134 4.32 9.17 29.83
C ASP A 134 3.29 8.47 30.72
N LYS A 135 2.08 8.29 30.25
CA LYS A 135 0.97 7.77 31.04
C LYS A 135 0.79 6.26 30.94
N ASN A 136 1.04 5.69 29.77
CA ASN A 136 0.78 4.27 29.49
C ASN A 136 2.06 3.46 29.36
N ALA A 137 3.23 4.09 29.44
CA ALA A 137 4.55 3.47 29.24
C ALA A 137 4.66 2.72 27.91
N LEU A 138 3.97 3.19 26.84
CA LEU A 138 4.03 2.58 25.53
C LEU A 138 5.25 3.10 24.74
N SER A 139 5.89 2.23 23.99
CA SER A 139 6.80 2.63 22.93
C SER A 139 5.96 3.12 21.72
N VAL A 140 6.10 4.41 21.37
CA VAL A 140 5.25 5.02 20.33
C VAL A 140 6.11 5.56 19.20
N LEU A 141 5.80 5.18 17.98
CA LEU A 141 6.41 5.70 16.75
C LEU A 141 5.41 6.62 16.04
N VAL A 142 5.86 7.81 15.64
CA VAL A 142 5.07 8.72 14.79
C VAL A 142 5.77 8.85 13.45
N VAL A 143 5.08 8.54 12.38
CA VAL A 143 5.58 8.61 11.00
C VAL A 143 4.58 9.27 10.07
N THR A 144 5.05 9.81 8.96
CA THR A 144 4.18 10.28 7.88
C THR A 144 3.91 9.16 6.87
N PRO A 145 2.79 9.20 6.11
CA PRO A 145 2.55 8.27 5.02
C PRO A 145 3.70 8.23 4.02
N GLU A 146 4.30 9.37 3.68
CA GLU A 146 5.44 9.42 2.75
C GLU A 146 6.66 8.66 3.28
N GLN A 147 6.98 8.79 4.58
CA GLN A 147 8.06 8.02 5.19
C GLN A 147 7.81 6.52 5.10
N VAL A 148 6.56 6.10 5.31
CA VAL A 148 6.16 4.69 5.16
C VAL A 148 6.28 4.24 3.70
N TYR A 149 5.83 5.05 2.75
CA TYR A 149 5.94 4.71 1.32
C TYR A 149 7.40 4.56 0.86
N ASN A 150 8.29 5.40 1.35
CA ASN A 150 9.70 5.36 0.97
C ASN A 150 10.36 4.02 1.32
N GLU A 151 9.98 3.40 2.45
CA GLU A 151 10.60 2.15 2.90
C GLU A 151 9.79 0.88 2.55
N PHE A 152 8.46 0.98 2.46
CA PHE A 152 7.59 -0.20 2.32
C PHE A 152 6.87 -0.31 0.98
N SER A 153 7.01 0.68 0.08
CA SER A 153 6.46 0.65 -1.28
C SER A 153 7.31 1.39 -2.32
N SER A 154 8.62 1.48 -2.10
CA SER A 154 9.58 2.13 -3.03
C SER A 154 9.19 3.57 -3.41
N GLY A 155 8.62 4.32 -2.47
CA GLY A 155 8.16 5.70 -2.64
C GLY A 155 6.81 5.85 -3.34
N THR A 156 6.15 4.77 -3.69
CA THR A 156 4.81 4.81 -4.32
C THR A 156 3.73 4.91 -3.24
N LYS A 157 2.77 5.81 -3.42
CA LYS A 157 1.58 5.87 -2.56
C LYS A 157 0.79 4.58 -2.69
N ASP A 158 0.81 3.77 -1.64
CA ASP A 158 0.19 2.44 -1.60
C ASP A 158 -0.36 2.17 -0.20
N VAL A 159 -1.64 1.83 -0.11
CA VAL A 159 -2.28 1.46 1.16
C VAL A 159 -1.59 0.25 1.81
N THR A 160 -1.09 -0.67 0.99
CA THR A 160 -0.38 -1.88 1.46
C THR A 160 0.92 -1.55 2.19
N ALA A 161 1.55 -0.40 1.92
CA ALA A 161 2.78 0.01 2.60
C ALA A 161 2.59 0.15 4.12
N ILE A 162 1.47 0.73 4.56
CA ILE A 162 1.15 0.89 6.00
C ILE A 162 0.96 -0.49 6.64
N ARG A 163 0.21 -1.38 5.98
CA ARG A 163 0.06 -2.77 6.44
C ARG A 163 1.40 -3.51 6.49
N ASN A 164 2.24 -3.37 5.47
CA ASN A 164 3.55 -4.01 5.41
C ASN A 164 4.49 -3.53 6.51
N MET A 165 4.44 -2.25 6.88
CA MET A 165 5.16 -1.72 8.03
C MET A 165 4.71 -2.39 9.33
N MET A 166 3.40 -2.44 9.58
CA MET A 166 2.86 -3.11 10.79
C MET A 166 3.22 -4.59 10.81
N ARG A 167 3.10 -5.25 9.66
CA ARG A 167 3.49 -6.65 9.50
C ARG A 167 4.99 -6.88 9.71
N TYR A 168 5.83 -5.94 9.30
CA TYR A 168 7.26 -6.01 9.58
C TYR A 168 7.53 -6.02 11.09
N PHE A 169 6.91 -5.12 11.86
CA PHE A 169 7.06 -5.12 13.32
C PHE A 169 6.48 -6.38 13.96
N TYR A 170 5.33 -6.85 13.47
CA TYR A 170 4.69 -8.08 13.95
C TYR A 170 5.57 -9.31 13.72
N ALA A 171 6.09 -9.48 12.52
CA ALA A 171 6.89 -10.65 12.12
C ALA A 171 8.30 -10.67 12.75
N ASN A 172 8.84 -9.51 13.15
CA ASN A 172 10.17 -9.41 13.78
C ASN A 172 10.11 -9.32 15.30
N ALA A 173 8.93 -9.42 15.92
CA ALA A 173 8.82 -9.51 17.37
C ALA A 173 9.42 -10.83 17.86
N SER A 174 10.30 -10.74 18.87
CA SER A 174 10.97 -11.94 19.44
C SER A 174 10.09 -12.65 20.46
N SER A 175 9.01 -12.03 20.91
CA SER A 175 8.06 -12.57 21.90
C SER A 175 6.70 -11.87 21.79
N ASN A 176 5.66 -12.48 22.35
CA ASN A 176 4.31 -11.89 22.38
C ASN A 176 4.24 -10.53 23.08
N SER A 177 5.17 -10.22 23.99
CA SER A 177 5.22 -8.91 24.67
C SER A 177 5.77 -7.80 23.78
N GLU A 178 6.46 -8.14 22.71
CA GLU A 178 7.06 -7.24 21.74
C GLU A 178 6.18 -7.01 20.49
N LEU A 179 5.06 -7.74 20.37
CA LEU A 179 4.12 -7.53 19.28
C LEU A 179 3.55 -6.11 19.29
N PRO A 180 3.39 -5.47 18.13
CA PRO A 180 2.69 -4.21 18.03
C PRO A 180 1.23 -4.39 18.49
N LYS A 181 0.69 -3.39 19.18
CA LYS A 181 -0.65 -3.45 19.78
C LYS A 181 -1.65 -2.55 19.07
N TYR A 182 -1.18 -1.38 18.62
CA TYR A 182 -2.07 -0.35 18.12
C TYR A 182 -1.51 0.35 16.88
N LEU A 183 -2.41 0.67 15.95
CA LEU A 183 -2.17 1.57 14.83
C LEU A 183 -3.21 2.70 14.86
N LEU A 184 -2.76 3.95 14.81
CA LEU A 184 -3.61 5.11 14.60
C LEU A 184 -3.34 5.72 13.23
N LEU A 185 -4.40 5.90 12.45
CA LEU A 185 -4.42 6.64 11.21
C LEU A 185 -4.89 8.07 11.53
N PHE A 186 -3.96 9.03 11.52
CA PHE A 186 -4.23 10.38 11.99
C PHE A 186 -4.36 11.35 10.82
N GLY A 187 -5.57 11.51 10.35
CA GLY A 187 -6.00 12.25 9.18
C GLY A 187 -7.19 11.59 8.49
N ASP A 188 -7.98 12.39 7.81
CA ASP A 188 -9.11 11.92 7.03
C ASP A 188 -8.65 11.11 5.81
N ALA A 189 -9.52 10.30 5.25
CA ALA A 189 -9.30 9.50 4.04
C ALA A 189 -10.31 9.86 2.97
N SER A 190 -9.95 9.61 1.74
CA SER A 190 -10.84 9.78 0.59
C SER A 190 -10.85 8.51 -0.25
N TYR A 191 -11.98 8.19 -0.86
CA TYR A 191 -12.05 7.13 -1.88
C TYR A 191 -11.16 7.46 -3.11
N ASP A 192 -10.85 8.73 -3.33
CA ASP A 192 -9.85 9.14 -4.31
C ASP A 192 -8.46 9.24 -3.69
N TYR A 193 -7.85 8.10 -3.40
CA TYR A 193 -6.51 8.01 -2.82
C TYR A 193 -5.42 8.71 -3.66
N LYS A 194 -5.69 9.00 -4.94
CA LYS A 194 -4.79 9.77 -5.81
C LYS A 194 -4.91 11.27 -5.61
N SER A 195 -5.83 11.73 -4.75
CA SER A 195 -6.06 13.14 -4.41
C SER A 195 -6.22 14.02 -5.65
N ARG A 196 -7.11 13.63 -6.58
CA ARG A 196 -7.42 14.47 -7.73
C ARG A 196 -7.96 15.81 -7.26
N PRO A 197 -7.59 16.95 -7.90
CA PRO A 197 -7.74 18.31 -7.34
C PRO A 197 -9.14 18.74 -6.92
N GLN A 198 -10.16 17.97 -7.25
CA GLN A 198 -11.56 18.37 -7.02
C GLN A 198 -12.23 17.69 -5.79
N LEU A 199 -11.59 16.71 -5.19
CA LEU A 199 -12.22 15.90 -4.14
C LEU A 199 -11.55 16.01 -2.78
N GLY A 200 -10.36 16.62 -2.70
CA GLY A 200 -9.66 16.99 -1.45
C GLY A 200 -9.38 15.84 -0.47
N GLY A 201 -8.38 16.03 0.40
CA GLY A 201 -8.39 15.42 1.72
C GLY A 201 -8.06 13.94 1.88
N ASP A 202 -7.29 13.28 1.00
CA ASP A 202 -6.71 11.99 1.35
C ASP A 202 -5.40 12.18 2.10
N PHE A 203 -5.50 12.40 3.41
CA PHE A 203 -4.35 12.63 4.30
C PHE A 203 -3.66 11.32 4.67
N VAL A 204 -4.44 10.30 5.05
CA VAL A 204 -3.95 8.94 5.34
C VAL A 204 -4.92 7.96 4.69
N PRO A 205 -4.48 7.18 3.68
CA PRO A 205 -5.38 6.37 2.87
C PRO A 205 -6.12 5.31 3.69
N THR A 206 -7.25 4.88 3.18
CA THR A 206 -8.01 3.72 3.65
C THR A 206 -8.00 2.63 2.57
N PHE A 207 -8.19 1.38 2.97
CA PHE A 207 -8.39 0.29 2.01
C PHE A 207 -9.78 0.37 1.40
N GLU A 208 -9.88 0.09 0.11
CA GLU A 208 -11.15 -0.03 -0.63
C GLU A 208 -11.27 -1.43 -1.23
N SER A 209 -12.47 -1.99 -1.17
CA SER A 209 -12.75 -3.29 -1.76
C SER A 209 -12.62 -3.27 -3.29
N TYR A 210 -12.33 -4.42 -3.90
CA TYR A 210 -12.21 -4.56 -5.36
C TYR A 210 -13.55 -4.47 -6.10
N GLU A 211 -14.64 -4.67 -5.40
CA GLU A 211 -15.99 -4.74 -5.96
C GLU A 211 -16.61 -3.34 -6.09
N PHE A 212 -16.32 -2.64 -7.16
CA PHE A 212 -16.87 -1.30 -7.43
C PHE A 212 -18.24 -1.32 -8.15
N LEU A 213 -18.66 -2.46 -8.70
CA LEU A 213 -19.94 -2.58 -9.42
C LEU A 213 -21.11 -2.92 -8.51
N SER A 214 -20.85 -3.39 -7.31
CA SER A 214 -21.87 -3.78 -6.33
C SER A 214 -21.85 -2.85 -5.13
N LEU A 215 -22.89 -2.05 -4.96
CA LEU A 215 -23.03 -1.16 -3.81
C LEU A 215 -23.01 -1.92 -2.46
N ALA A 216 -23.38 -3.19 -2.45
CA ALA A 216 -23.38 -4.02 -1.25
C ALA A 216 -21.97 -4.53 -0.88
N ASN A 217 -21.07 -4.63 -1.85
CA ASN A 217 -19.72 -5.17 -1.68
C ASN A 217 -18.65 -4.10 -1.84
N SER A 218 -19.04 -2.84 -2.14
CA SER A 218 -18.14 -1.70 -2.21
C SER A 218 -18.09 -1.01 -0.85
N TYR A 219 -16.95 -1.13 -0.17
CA TYR A 219 -16.74 -0.54 1.15
C TYR A 219 -15.29 -0.10 1.33
N ALA A 220 -15.09 0.87 2.22
CA ALA A 220 -13.79 1.23 2.76
C ALA A 220 -13.65 0.63 4.17
N SER A 221 -12.47 0.15 4.52
CA SER A 221 -12.20 -0.40 5.85
C SER A 221 -10.75 -0.18 6.27
N ASP A 222 -10.57 0.32 7.47
CA ASP A 222 -9.25 0.41 8.10
C ASP A 222 -8.84 -0.92 8.77
N ASP A 223 -9.75 -1.88 8.91
CA ASP A 223 -9.45 -3.22 9.46
C ASP A 223 -8.40 -3.96 8.63
N TYR A 224 -8.30 -3.64 7.33
CA TYR A 224 -7.25 -4.16 6.45
C TYR A 224 -5.84 -4.05 7.04
N TYR A 225 -5.57 -3.00 7.77
CA TYR A 225 -4.26 -2.77 8.39
C TYR A 225 -3.99 -3.64 9.62
N SER A 226 -5.02 -4.31 10.14
CA SER A 226 -4.91 -5.20 11.29
C SER A 226 -4.63 -6.65 10.95
N PHE A 227 -4.76 -7.05 9.68
CA PHE A 227 -4.55 -8.42 9.22
C PHE A 227 -3.09 -8.64 8.88
N LEU A 228 -2.29 -9.15 9.83
CA LEU A 228 -0.84 -9.16 9.73
C LEU A 228 -0.25 -10.53 9.44
N ASP A 229 -1.01 -11.61 9.53
CA ASP A 229 -0.57 -12.94 9.21
C ASP A 229 -0.27 -13.14 7.71
N LEU A 230 0.49 -14.18 7.37
CA LEU A 230 1.11 -14.36 6.05
C LEU A 230 0.09 -14.44 4.90
N ASN A 231 -1.07 -15.03 5.13
CA ASN A 231 -2.06 -15.32 4.10
C ASN A 231 -3.34 -14.48 4.22
N GLU A 232 -3.28 -13.38 4.97
CA GLU A 232 -4.40 -12.50 5.24
C GLU A 232 -4.43 -11.25 4.36
N GLY A 233 -5.54 -10.52 4.42
CA GLY A 233 -5.75 -9.25 3.71
C GLY A 233 -6.25 -9.40 2.28
N ASN A 234 -6.63 -10.61 1.84
CA ASN A 234 -7.05 -10.83 0.45
C ASN A 234 -8.55 -10.68 0.21
N ALA A 235 -9.40 -11.07 1.15
CA ALA A 235 -10.85 -11.09 0.94
C ALA A 235 -11.68 -10.89 2.21
N PHE A 236 -11.08 -10.64 3.34
CA PHE A 236 -11.73 -10.43 4.66
C PHE A 236 -12.65 -11.57 5.16
N THR A 237 -12.62 -12.73 4.55
CA THR A 237 -13.63 -13.77 4.82
C THR A 237 -13.34 -14.57 6.09
N ASN A 238 -12.07 -14.69 6.50
CA ASN A 238 -11.67 -15.46 7.68
C ASN A 238 -10.52 -14.80 8.45
N ASP A 239 -10.17 -13.56 8.10
CA ASP A 239 -9.04 -12.87 8.69
C ASP A 239 -9.41 -12.35 10.08
N LEU A 240 -8.51 -12.46 11.05
CA LEU A 240 -8.69 -11.96 12.41
C LEU A 240 -7.77 -10.76 12.62
N ALA A 241 -8.27 -9.78 13.37
CA ALA A 241 -7.48 -8.61 13.72
C ALA A 241 -6.39 -8.95 14.74
N ASP A 242 -5.12 -8.75 14.38
CA ASP A 242 -3.97 -8.97 15.25
C ASP A 242 -3.67 -7.78 16.16
N ILE A 243 -4.06 -6.57 15.72
CA ILE A 243 -3.84 -5.29 16.42
C ILE A 243 -5.10 -4.44 16.44
N GLY A 244 -5.17 -3.52 17.41
CA GLY A 244 -6.21 -2.49 17.40
C GLY A 244 -5.89 -1.39 16.39
N VAL A 245 -6.81 -1.13 15.46
CA VAL A 245 -6.70 -0.03 14.50
C VAL A 245 -7.77 1.02 14.79
N GLY A 246 -7.39 2.30 14.73
CA GLY A 246 -8.31 3.42 14.87
C GLY A 246 -7.94 4.55 13.92
N ARG A 247 -8.92 5.39 13.61
CA ARG A 247 -8.72 6.61 12.82
C ARG A 247 -9.22 7.84 13.55
N ILE A 248 -8.45 8.93 13.46
CA ILE A 248 -8.90 10.28 13.80
C ILE A 248 -9.08 11.03 12.48
N PRO A 249 -10.33 11.13 11.96
CA PRO A 249 -10.62 11.70 10.64
C PRO A 249 -10.69 13.23 10.71
N VAL A 250 -9.53 13.87 10.89
CA VAL A 250 -9.41 15.33 10.94
C VAL A 250 -8.86 15.84 9.62
N SER A 251 -9.28 17.04 9.23
CA SER A 251 -8.91 17.71 8.00
C SER A 251 -8.16 19.03 8.25
N THR A 252 -8.09 19.48 9.50
CA THR A 252 -7.37 20.70 9.91
C THR A 252 -6.57 20.47 11.19
N LEU A 253 -5.49 21.27 11.37
CA LEU A 253 -4.69 21.22 12.58
C LEU A 253 -5.50 21.60 13.83
N ALA A 254 -6.44 22.52 13.71
CA ALA A 254 -7.30 22.95 14.82
C ALA A 254 -8.21 21.79 15.29
N GLU A 255 -8.76 21.00 14.39
CA GLU A 255 -9.51 19.78 14.72
C GLU A 255 -8.60 18.74 15.37
N ALA A 256 -7.41 18.53 14.81
CA ALA A 256 -6.41 17.58 15.33
C ALA A 256 -6.04 17.92 16.78
N ASP A 257 -5.71 19.18 17.07
CA ASP A 257 -5.41 19.67 18.43
C ASP A 257 -6.63 19.54 19.35
N GLY A 258 -7.82 19.85 18.87
CA GLY A 258 -9.06 19.74 19.62
C GLY A 258 -9.33 18.31 20.08
N VAL A 259 -9.21 17.33 19.16
CA VAL A 259 -9.42 15.92 19.48
C VAL A 259 -8.35 15.40 20.44
N VAL A 260 -7.07 15.71 20.19
CA VAL A 260 -5.98 15.28 21.09
C VAL A 260 -6.15 15.87 22.50
N ASN A 261 -6.48 17.15 22.61
CA ASN A 261 -6.77 17.78 23.91
C ASN A 261 -7.92 17.10 24.64
N LYS A 262 -8.98 16.74 23.92
CA LYS A 262 -10.14 16.01 24.45
C LYS A 262 -9.74 14.62 24.97
N ILE A 263 -8.95 13.86 24.19
CA ILE A 263 -8.46 12.53 24.59
C ILE A 263 -7.64 12.62 25.88
N ILE A 264 -6.69 13.55 25.94
CA ILE A 264 -5.81 13.76 27.10
C ILE A 264 -6.64 14.17 28.33
N ALA A 265 -7.56 15.12 28.17
CA ALA A 265 -8.42 15.56 29.28
C ALA A 265 -9.31 14.42 29.78
N TYR A 266 -9.92 13.64 28.86
CA TYR A 266 -10.78 12.52 29.26
C TYR A 266 -10.00 11.44 30.02
N SER A 267 -8.79 11.12 29.59
CA SER A 267 -7.93 10.13 30.24
C SER A 267 -7.46 10.60 31.64
N GLY A 268 -7.32 11.92 31.86
CA GLY A 268 -7.02 12.50 33.15
C GLY A 268 -8.23 12.51 34.15
N TYR A 269 -9.45 12.48 33.62
CA TYR A 269 -10.65 12.42 34.46
C TYR A 269 -10.77 11.11 35.25
N GLY A 270 -10.23 10.01 34.76
CA GLY A 270 -10.23 8.71 35.42
C GLY A 270 -9.41 8.69 36.74
N GLU A 271 -8.39 9.54 36.83
CA GLU A 271 -7.50 9.63 38.00
C GLU A 271 -8.04 10.57 39.06
N GLN A 272 -8.98 11.47 38.74
CA GLN A 272 -9.59 12.45 39.66
C GLN A 272 -10.93 11.99 40.24
N LYS A 273 -11.26 10.71 40.24
CA LYS A 273 -12.44 10.18 40.97
C LYS A 273 -12.22 10.23 42.48
N THR A 274 -12.04 11.41 43.00
CA THR A 274 -12.30 11.69 44.42
C THR A 274 -13.52 12.59 44.52
N SER A 275 -14.65 11.99 44.87
CA SER A 275 -15.76 12.49 45.70
C SER A 275 -16.57 13.75 45.31
N GLU A 276 -16.34 14.48 44.24
CA GLU A 276 -17.04 15.77 44.02
C GLU A 276 -17.86 15.90 42.71
N TYR A 277 -18.00 14.85 41.92
CA TYR A 277 -18.90 14.95 40.76
C TYR A 277 -20.21 14.23 41.01
N PRO A 278 -21.35 14.90 40.80
CA PRO A 278 -22.63 14.24 40.88
C PRO A 278 -22.66 13.09 39.88
N THR A 279 -23.07 11.93 40.33
CA THR A 279 -23.29 10.75 39.47
C THR A 279 -24.25 11.18 38.37
N ILE A 280 -23.75 11.42 37.17
CA ILE A 280 -24.59 11.59 36.01
C ILE A 280 -25.15 10.20 35.69
N THR A 281 -26.32 9.94 36.21
CA THR A 281 -27.12 8.79 35.81
C THR A 281 -27.54 9.09 34.38
N PRO A 282 -27.10 8.33 33.37
CA PRO A 282 -27.58 8.55 32.00
C PRO A 282 -29.08 8.31 32.00
N THR A 283 -29.85 9.36 31.82
CA THR A 283 -31.29 9.24 31.57
C THR A 283 -31.41 8.65 30.15
N ILE A 284 -31.59 7.36 30.07
CA ILE A 284 -31.92 6.70 28.79
C ILE A 284 -33.33 7.20 28.45
N ASN A 285 -33.40 8.10 27.49
CA ASN A 285 -34.68 8.54 26.95
C ASN A 285 -35.22 7.40 26.09
N SER A 286 -36.20 6.67 26.62
CA SER A 286 -36.83 5.51 25.97
C SER A 286 -37.61 5.84 24.69
N SER A 287 -37.54 7.08 24.21
CA SER A 287 -38.15 7.51 22.94
C SER A 287 -37.30 7.28 21.68
N TYR A 288 -36.04 6.89 21.81
CA TYR A 288 -35.25 6.44 20.70
C TYR A 288 -35.31 4.92 20.62
N GLY A 289 -35.93 4.44 19.53
CA GLY A 289 -36.07 3.02 19.27
C GLY A 289 -34.75 2.28 19.30
N ASP A 290 -34.83 1.09 19.84
CA ASP A 290 -33.75 0.11 19.92
C ASP A 290 -33.22 -0.22 18.50
N TRP A 291 -32.07 0.31 18.14
CA TRP A 291 -31.36 -0.03 16.91
C TRP A 291 -30.54 -1.30 17.17
N ARG A 292 -31.18 -2.45 17.03
CA ARG A 292 -30.53 -3.74 16.90
C ARG A 292 -30.30 -4.08 15.44
#